data_942e4379b39cd5d11f5451af2a855a90
#
_entry.id   942e4379b39cd5d11f5451af2a855a90
#
_cell.length_a   1.000
_cell.length_b   1.000
_cell.length_c   1.000
_cell.angle_alpha   90.00
_cell.angle_beta   90.00
_cell.angle_gamma   90.00
#
_symmetry.space_group_name_H-M   'P 1'
#
loop_
_entity.id
_entity.type
_entity.pdbx_description
1 polymer ?
#
loop_
_entity_poly.entity_id
_entity_poly.type
_entity_poly.pdbx_seq_one_letter_code
_entity_poly.pdbx_strand_id
1 'polypeptide(L)' 'MYTIGQVSEQFDLPVSTLRYYDKEGLFPALTRTSGIRRFGEQELEALRVIECLKRSGLEIKEIKQFMEWCAQGSE' A
#
# COMPACT_ATOMS: atom_id res chain seq x y z
N MET A 1 -10.23 10.24 -4.57
CA MET A 1 -9.32 9.16 -4.99
C MET A 1 -8.11 9.69 -5.69
N TYR A 2 -7.00 9.00 -5.55
CA TYR A 2 -5.73 9.47 -6.06
C TYR A 2 -5.17 8.50 -7.09
N THR A 3 -4.48 9.04 -8.09
CA THR A 3 -3.76 8.19 -9.04
C THR A 3 -2.43 7.76 -8.42
N ILE A 4 -1.83 6.73 -9.03
CA ILE A 4 -0.54 6.25 -8.55
C ILE A 4 0.53 7.35 -8.66
N GLY A 5 0.42 8.21 -9.67
CA GLY A 5 1.36 9.33 -9.80
C GLY A 5 1.22 10.34 -8.68
N GLN A 6 -0.02 10.63 -8.30
CA GLN A 6 -0.27 11.56 -7.19
C GLN A 6 0.26 11.01 -5.88
N VAL A 7 0.04 9.72 -5.64
CA VAL A 7 0.52 9.08 -4.43
C VAL A 7 2.03 9.04 -4.40
N SER A 8 2.64 8.78 -5.56
CA SER A 8 4.08 8.79 -5.69
C SER A 8 4.68 10.12 -5.24
N GLU A 9 4.08 11.21 -5.68
CA GLU A 9 4.55 12.54 -5.30
C GLU A 9 4.30 12.81 -3.82
N GLN A 10 3.12 12.44 -3.36
CA GLN A 10 2.73 12.73 -1.99
C GLN A 10 3.63 12.04 -0.97
N PHE A 11 4.04 10.82 -1.28
CA PHE A 11 4.84 10.02 -0.37
C PHE A 11 6.32 10.00 -0.74
N ASP A 12 6.68 10.70 -1.81
CA ASP A 12 8.06 10.76 -2.29
C ASP A 12 8.61 9.35 -2.55
N LEU A 13 7.81 8.55 -3.24
CA LEU A 13 8.15 7.17 -3.59
C LEU A 13 8.07 6.99 -5.10
N PRO A 14 8.98 6.23 -5.70
CA PRO A 14 8.87 5.92 -7.12
C PRO A 14 7.59 5.14 -7.41
N VAL A 15 7.02 5.38 -8.59
CA VAL A 15 5.85 4.64 -9.04
C VAL A 15 6.13 3.14 -9.05
N SER A 16 7.35 2.76 -9.42
CA SER A 16 7.72 1.33 -9.45
C SER A 16 7.62 0.70 -8.06
N THR A 17 7.93 1.45 -7.02
CA THR A 17 7.80 0.95 -5.65
C THR A 17 6.34 0.69 -5.31
N LEU A 18 5.46 1.60 -5.70
CA LEU A 18 4.03 1.44 -5.44
C LEU A 18 3.47 0.25 -6.21
N ARG A 19 3.92 0.04 -7.44
CA ARG A 19 3.51 -1.12 -8.21
C ARG A 19 4.00 -2.42 -7.57
N TYR A 20 5.20 -2.39 -7.03
CA TYR A 20 5.74 -3.54 -6.34
C TYR A 20 4.89 -3.89 -5.13
N TYR A 21 4.52 -2.89 -4.34
CA TYR A 21 3.67 -3.12 -3.17
C TYR A 21 2.32 -3.72 -3.57
N ASP A 22 1.74 -3.20 -4.65
CA ASP A 22 0.47 -3.73 -5.15
C ASP A 22 0.63 -5.19 -5.58
N LYS A 23 1.70 -5.48 -6.29
CA LYS A 23 1.98 -6.83 -6.74
C LYS A 23 2.16 -7.79 -5.58
N GLU A 24 2.75 -7.32 -4.49
CA GLU A 24 2.96 -8.14 -3.31
C GLU A 24 1.69 -8.32 -2.48
N GLY A 25 0.61 -7.64 -2.86
CA GLY A 25 -0.66 -7.81 -2.17
C GLY A 25 -0.84 -6.90 -0.97
N LEU A 26 -0.11 -5.83 -0.89
CA LEU A 26 -0.23 -4.90 0.23
C LEU A 26 -1.44 -4.00 0.14
N PHE A 27 -2.09 -3.96 -1.01
CA PHE A 27 -3.29 -3.16 -1.23
C PHE A 27 -4.43 -4.04 -1.71
N PRO A 28 -4.97 -4.92 -0.85
CA PRO A 28 -5.98 -5.88 -1.32
C PRO A 28 -7.26 -5.23 -1.80
N ALA A 29 -7.55 -4.03 -1.30
CA ALA A 29 -8.77 -3.32 -1.66
C ALA A 29 -8.55 -2.29 -2.77
N LEU A 30 -7.39 -2.32 -3.42
CA LEU A 30 -7.06 -1.34 -4.44
C LEU A 30 -8.02 -1.44 -5.62
N THR A 31 -8.62 -0.31 -5.95
CA THR A 31 -9.58 -0.22 -7.04
C THR A 31 -8.86 0.03 -8.36
N ARG A 32 -9.26 -0.72 -9.39
CA ARG A 32 -8.74 -0.50 -10.73
C ARG A 32 -9.90 -0.20 -11.66
N THR A 33 -9.85 0.99 -12.26
CA THR A 33 -10.86 1.41 -13.22
C THR A 33 -10.17 1.53 -14.58
N SER A 34 -10.62 0.72 -15.55
CA SER A 34 -10.01 0.71 -16.89
C SER A 34 -8.50 0.48 -16.83
N GLY A 35 -8.08 -0.38 -15.90
CA GLY A 35 -6.67 -0.68 -15.76
C GLY A 35 -5.86 0.36 -14.98
N ILE A 36 -6.51 1.44 -14.55
CA ILE A 36 -5.83 2.49 -13.80
C ILE A 36 -6.00 2.24 -12.30
N ARG A 37 -4.88 2.25 -11.58
CA ARG A 37 -4.93 2.08 -10.14
C ARG A 37 -5.45 3.34 -9.46
N ARG A 38 -6.40 3.15 -8.56
CA ARG A 38 -7.00 4.25 -7.82
C ARG A 38 -6.78 4.03 -6.32
N PHE A 39 -6.15 4.98 -5.68
CA PHE A 39 -5.85 4.89 -4.25
C PHE A 39 -6.86 5.72 -3.47
N GLY A 40 -7.60 5.06 -2.58
CA GLY A 40 -8.51 5.75 -1.69
C GLY A 40 -7.84 6.03 -0.36
N GLU A 41 -8.63 6.53 0.60
CA GLU A 41 -8.09 6.84 1.91
C GLU A 41 -7.54 5.60 2.60
N GLN A 42 -8.20 4.47 2.42
CA GLN A 42 -7.74 3.22 3.03
C GLN A 42 -6.36 2.82 2.53
N GLU A 43 -6.14 3.00 1.24
CA GLU A 43 -4.84 2.66 0.67
C GLU A 43 -3.75 3.62 1.13
N LEU A 44 -4.11 4.88 1.32
CA LEU A 44 -3.13 5.85 1.83
C LEU A 44 -2.76 5.53 3.28
N GLU A 45 -3.75 5.13 4.08
CA GLU A 45 -3.49 4.70 5.45
C GLU A 45 -2.58 3.48 5.46
N ALA A 46 -2.88 2.51 4.59
CA ALA A 46 -2.05 1.32 4.50
C ALA A 46 -0.63 1.68 4.11
N LEU A 47 -0.48 2.61 3.18
CA LEU A 47 0.84 3.02 2.74
C LEU A 47 1.63 3.68 3.88
N ARG A 48 0.95 4.49 4.70
CA ARG A 48 1.61 5.09 5.87
C ARG A 48 2.13 4.02 6.82
N VAL A 49 1.32 2.99 7.06
CA VAL A 49 1.72 1.88 7.92
C VAL A 49 2.90 1.14 7.31
N ILE A 50 2.84 0.88 6.01
CA ILE A 50 3.92 0.19 5.32
C ILE A 50 5.24 0.94 5.48
N GLU A 51 5.21 2.25 5.25
CA GLU A 51 6.44 3.04 5.35
C GLU A 51 6.96 3.08 6.78
N CYS A 52 6.05 3.15 7.73
CA CYS A 52 6.43 3.14 9.14
C CYS A 52 7.12 1.82 9.51
N LEU A 53 6.56 0.70 9.09
CA LEU A 53 7.11 -0.60 9.41
C LEU A 53 8.44 -0.83 8.71
N LYS A 54 8.58 -0.32 7.49
CA LYS A 54 9.85 -0.41 6.79
C LYS A 54 10.96 0.33 7.54
N ARG A 55 10.62 1.49 8.08
CA ARG A 55 11.60 2.23 8.87
C ARG A 55 12.03 1.46 10.10
N SER A 56 11.15 0.64 10.63
CA SER A 56 11.46 -0.19 11.79
C SER A 56 12.30 -1.41 11.43
N GLY A 57 12.58 -1.61 10.15
CA GLY A 57 13.44 -2.71 9.72
C GLY A 57 12.70 -3.95 9.25
N LEU A 58 11.39 -3.87 9.13
CA LEU A 58 10.61 -5.02 8.68
C LEU A 58 10.72 -5.20 7.18
N GLU A 59 10.74 -6.46 6.75
CA GLU A 59 10.75 -6.78 5.34
C GLU A 59 9.33 -6.76 4.79
N ILE A 60 9.24 -6.67 3.47
CA ILE A 60 7.95 -6.59 2.79
C ILE A 60 7.04 -7.78 3.14
N LYS A 61 7.60 -8.99 3.17
CA LYS A 61 6.78 -10.14 3.48
C LYS A 61 6.26 -10.10 4.92
N GLU A 62 7.05 -9.55 5.83
CA GLU A 62 6.61 -9.39 7.22
C GLU A 62 5.51 -8.34 7.31
N ILE A 63 5.66 -7.26 6.56
CA ILE A 63 4.65 -6.20 6.53
C ILE A 63 3.34 -6.75 5.97
N LYS A 64 3.42 -7.52 4.89
CA LYS A 64 2.23 -8.12 4.30
C LYS A 64 1.51 -9.01 5.31
N GLN A 65 2.27 -9.82 6.03
CA GLN A 65 1.70 -10.71 7.03
C GLN A 65 0.99 -9.92 8.12
N PHE A 66 1.62 -8.86 8.58
CA PHE A 66 1.04 -8.00 9.60
C PHE A 66 -0.27 -7.39 9.11
N MET A 67 -0.30 -6.90 7.89
CA MET A 67 -1.48 -6.25 7.36
C MET A 67 -2.62 -7.24 7.14
N GLU A 68 -2.31 -8.44 6.69
CA GLU A 68 -3.32 -9.49 6.55
C GLU A 68 -3.90 -9.86 7.91
N TRP A 69 -3.04 -9.93 8.90
CA TRP A 69 -3.46 -10.25 10.24
C TRP A 69 -4.39 -9.18 10.79
N CYS A 70 -4.04 -7.92 10.59
CA CYS A 70 -4.88 -6.82 11.04
C CYS A 70 -6.24 -6.83 10.36
N ALA A 71 -6.27 -7.14 9.08
CA ALA A 71 -7.52 -7.18 8.35
C ALA A 71 -8.44 -8.29 8.85
N GLN A 72 -7.87 -9.40 9.27
CA GLN A 72 -8.67 -10.53 9.78
C GLN A 72 -9.03 -10.35 11.24
N GLY A 73 -8.11 -9.84 12.03
CA GLY A 73 -8.27 -9.84 13.46
C GLY A 73 -9.03 -8.69 14.01
N SER A 74 -9.48 -7.82 13.18
CA SER A 74 -10.15 -6.66 13.71
C SER A 74 -11.50 -6.98 14.25
N GLU A 75 -11.87 -7.78 14.38
CA GLU A 75 -12.98 -7.92 15.07
C GLU A 75 -13.42 -7.53 15.79
#